data_63595aabc3c8f050740fe5a5c8af2c7d
#
_entry.id   63595aabc3c8f050740fe5a5c8af2c7d
#
_cell.length_a   1.000
_cell.length_b   1.000
_cell.length_c   1.000
_cell.angle_alpha   90.00
_cell.angle_beta   90.00
_cell.angle_gamma   90.00
#
_symmetry.space_group_name_H-M   'P 1'
#
loop_
_entity.id
_entity.type
_entity.pdbx_description
1 polymer ?
#
loop_
_entity_poly.entity_id
_entity_poly.type
_entity_poly.pdbx_seq_one_letter_code
_entity_poly.pdbx_strand_id
1 'polypeptide(L)'
;MIRPGPARTTASDRLVYGAVHLDVRDPERSLVFWRDLIGLVELGRDEDGTVRLGVGDAELVVLHPGAIRPVQRGYSALYHLALHLPSEAAFARVLGRLFAARYPNSPTDHITHWATYLDDPDGINVELAFETIDRVGEIDIVGGRPLIVDSEGRRHDMTEPLDLEEVFSYREDDDVAKPLPEGTRIGHVHLYVGDLGAAQSFYEGVGFTPHMDAAGIGFADMSLGGTFPHRIAVNVWQGVGAPPAPEGTAGMRHFELLEPGADRSPQPELLTDPSGNRVHVHRK
;
A
#
# COMPACT_ATOMS: atom_id res chain seq x y z
N MET A 1 -23.77 6.17 -20.46
CA MET A 1 -23.84 6.71 -19.08
C MET A 1 -23.55 5.55 -18.13
N ILE A 2 -22.29 5.34 -17.80
CA ILE A 2 -21.84 4.30 -16.85
C ILE A 2 -22.01 4.92 -15.46
N ARG A 3 -22.85 4.29 -14.62
CA ARG A 3 -23.03 4.74 -13.23
C ARG A 3 -21.74 4.43 -12.48
N PRO A 4 -21.18 5.37 -11.68
CA PRO A 4 -20.10 5.03 -10.77
C PRO A 4 -20.59 3.92 -9.83
N GLY A 5 -19.84 2.82 -9.76
CA GLY A 5 -20.11 1.76 -8.81
C GLY A 5 -20.01 2.30 -7.38
N PRO A 6 -20.75 1.72 -6.41
CA PRO A 6 -20.67 2.14 -5.02
C PRO A 6 -19.23 1.96 -4.52
N ALA A 7 -18.74 2.96 -3.77
CA ALA A 7 -17.47 2.85 -3.04
C ALA A 7 -17.46 1.51 -2.29
N ARG A 8 -16.47 0.65 -2.61
CA ARG A 8 -16.40 -0.68 -2.00
C ARG A 8 -16.02 -0.54 -0.54
N THR A 9 -16.99 -0.77 0.33
CA THR A 9 -16.77 -0.72 1.76
C THR A 9 -15.92 -1.91 2.21
N THR A 10 -14.88 -1.65 3.01
CA THR A 10 -14.10 -2.67 3.74
C THR A 10 -14.85 -3.20 4.96
N ALA A 11 -16.18 -3.04 5.00
CA ALA A 11 -17.03 -3.36 6.15
C ALA A 11 -16.97 -4.82 6.62
N SER A 12 -16.40 -5.72 5.82
CA SER A 12 -16.20 -7.13 6.14
C SER A 12 -14.78 -7.48 6.58
N ASP A 13 -13.83 -6.55 6.56
CA ASP A 13 -12.49 -6.77 7.08
C ASP A 13 -12.53 -6.95 8.59
N ARG A 14 -11.81 -7.94 9.11
CA ARG A 14 -11.69 -8.19 10.56
C ARG A 14 -10.84 -7.15 11.28
N LEU A 15 -9.88 -6.59 10.56
CA LEU A 15 -9.07 -5.45 10.95
C LEU A 15 -9.03 -4.49 9.79
N VAL A 16 -8.95 -3.19 10.07
CA VAL A 16 -8.74 -2.15 9.07
C VAL A 16 -7.40 -1.47 9.30
N TYR A 17 -6.77 -1.00 8.23
CA TYR A 17 -5.58 -0.20 8.38
C TYR A 17 -5.90 1.15 9.02
N GLY A 18 -5.06 1.55 9.98
CA GLY A 18 -4.90 2.93 10.42
C GLY A 18 -3.86 3.65 9.58
N ALA A 19 -3.02 4.47 10.22
CA ALA A 19 -1.92 5.13 9.54
C ALA A 19 -0.70 4.22 9.34
N VAL A 20 0.10 4.55 8.32
CA VAL A 20 1.47 4.04 8.19
C VAL A 20 2.44 5.15 8.60
N HIS A 21 3.30 4.84 9.55
CA HIS A 21 4.29 5.75 10.11
C HIS A 21 5.63 5.55 9.40
N LEU A 22 6.18 6.63 8.86
CA LEU A 22 7.41 6.61 8.08
C LEU A 22 8.48 7.47 8.74
N ASP A 23 9.68 6.91 8.90
CA ASP A 23 10.88 7.68 9.24
C ASP A 23 11.43 8.32 7.96
N VAL A 24 11.59 9.65 7.96
CA VAL A 24 12.07 10.43 6.82
C VAL A 24 13.26 11.30 7.22
N ARG A 25 14.13 11.63 6.24
CA ARG A 25 15.30 12.47 6.49
C ARG A 25 14.94 13.96 6.61
N ASP A 26 13.99 14.39 5.83
CA ASP A 26 13.55 15.78 5.76
C ASP A 26 12.02 15.82 5.56
N PRO A 27 11.24 16.06 6.64
CA PRO A 27 9.79 16.10 6.59
C PRO A 27 9.24 17.13 5.59
N GLU A 28 9.89 18.29 5.42
CA GLU A 28 9.42 19.31 4.49
C GLU A 28 9.55 18.85 3.03
N ARG A 29 10.66 18.19 2.70
CA ARG A 29 10.85 17.60 1.37
C ARG A 29 9.87 16.46 1.12
N SER A 30 9.65 15.60 2.11
CA SER A 30 8.67 14.52 2.03
C SER A 30 7.25 15.08 1.94
N LEU A 31 6.93 16.16 2.68
CA LEU A 31 5.64 16.82 2.62
C LEU A 31 5.31 17.32 1.21
N VAL A 32 6.26 17.91 0.48
CA VAL A 32 6.05 18.31 -0.93
C VAL A 32 5.64 17.10 -1.77
N PHE A 33 6.27 15.94 -1.60
CA PHE A 33 5.89 14.73 -2.31
C PHE A 33 4.48 14.25 -1.90
N TRP A 34 4.25 14.05 -0.63
CA TRP A 34 3.02 13.44 -0.14
C TRP A 34 1.79 14.34 -0.30
N ARG A 35 1.95 15.67 -0.11
CA ARG A 35 0.86 16.64 -0.24
C ARG A 35 0.68 17.10 -1.69
N ASP A 36 1.74 17.57 -2.34
CA ASP A 36 1.60 18.30 -3.60
C ASP A 36 1.59 17.34 -4.81
N LEU A 37 2.30 16.20 -4.73
CA LEU A 37 2.36 15.23 -5.81
C LEU A 37 1.36 14.08 -5.60
N ILE A 38 1.33 13.44 -4.43
CA ILE A 38 0.34 12.39 -4.15
C ILE A 38 -1.05 12.99 -3.96
N GLY A 39 -1.17 14.08 -3.20
CA GLY A 39 -2.42 14.81 -2.97
C GLY A 39 -3.08 14.50 -1.64
N LEU A 40 -2.32 14.04 -0.65
CA LEU A 40 -2.79 13.99 0.73
C LEU A 40 -2.90 15.41 1.31
N VAL A 41 -3.72 15.57 2.35
CA VAL A 41 -3.88 16.84 3.07
C VAL A 41 -3.10 16.78 4.38
N GLU A 42 -2.41 17.86 4.74
CA GLU A 42 -1.78 18.00 6.07
C GLU A 42 -2.89 18.18 7.12
N LEU A 43 -3.04 17.20 8.00
CA LEU A 43 -4.04 17.18 9.07
C LEU A 43 -3.50 17.80 10.37
N GLY A 44 -2.21 17.85 10.53
CA GLY A 44 -1.57 18.45 11.71
C GLY A 44 -0.07 18.22 11.75
N ARG A 45 0.56 18.93 12.68
CA ARG A 45 1.99 18.89 12.93
C ARG A 45 2.26 18.93 14.42
N ASP A 46 3.16 18.08 14.89
CA ASP A 46 3.56 18.02 16.29
C ASP A 46 4.83 18.87 16.53
N GLU A 47 5.11 19.17 17.80
CA GLU A 47 6.26 20.03 18.20
C GLU A 47 7.63 19.42 17.83
N ASP A 48 7.70 18.09 17.71
CA ASP A 48 8.91 17.37 17.30
C ASP A 48 9.14 17.34 15.78
N GLY A 49 8.24 17.99 15.02
CA GLY A 49 8.30 18.05 13.56
C GLY A 49 7.59 16.89 12.85
N THR A 50 6.93 16.00 13.57
CA THR A 50 6.09 14.94 12.99
C THR A 50 4.92 15.57 12.23
N VAL A 51 4.68 15.11 10.99
CA VAL A 51 3.61 15.62 10.10
C VAL A 51 2.58 14.51 9.86
N ARG A 52 1.31 14.81 10.10
CA ARG A 52 0.19 13.89 9.86
C ARG A 52 -0.52 14.25 8.57
N LEU A 53 -0.69 13.27 7.71
CA LEU A 53 -1.26 13.41 6.37
C LEU A 53 -2.42 12.43 6.16
N GLY A 54 -3.43 12.86 5.41
CA GLY A 54 -4.59 12.01 5.15
C GLY A 54 -5.57 12.58 4.15
N VAL A 55 -6.83 12.11 4.23
CA VAL A 55 -7.96 12.58 3.42
C VAL A 55 -9.18 12.79 4.33
N GLY A 56 -9.89 13.91 4.19
CA GLY A 56 -10.90 14.29 5.18
C GLY A 56 -10.29 14.28 6.58
N ASP A 57 -10.90 13.55 7.52
CA ASP A 57 -10.40 13.37 8.88
C ASP A 57 -9.57 12.08 9.06
N ALA A 58 -9.44 11.27 8.01
CA ALA A 58 -8.72 10.00 8.06
C ALA A 58 -7.21 10.21 7.89
N GLU A 59 -6.44 9.94 8.94
CA GLU A 59 -4.99 9.93 8.91
C GLU A 59 -4.48 8.65 8.24
N LEU A 60 -3.66 8.80 7.20
CA LEU A 60 -3.14 7.68 6.41
C LEU A 60 -1.63 7.53 6.49
N VAL A 61 -0.90 8.64 6.51
CA VAL A 61 0.57 8.65 6.53
C VAL A 61 1.06 9.63 7.59
N VAL A 62 1.99 9.18 8.43
CA VAL A 62 2.63 10.01 9.45
C VAL A 62 4.13 10.04 9.18
N LEU A 63 4.67 11.22 8.93
CA LEU A 63 6.08 11.44 8.65
C LEU A 63 6.81 11.83 9.95
N HIS A 64 7.76 11.01 10.35
CA HIS A 64 8.61 11.27 11.51
C HIS A 64 9.99 11.73 11.07
N PRO A 65 10.52 12.86 11.59
CA PRO A 65 11.89 13.26 11.34
C PRO A 65 12.87 12.31 12.04
N GLY A 66 14.12 12.28 11.56
CA GLY A 66 15.22 11.61 12.28
C GLY A 66 15.94 10.51 11.51
N ALA A 67 15.45 10.10 10.33
CA ALA A 67 16.26 9.26 9.46
C ALA A 67 17.53 10.02 9.02
N ILE A 68 18.67 9.33 8.95
CA ILE A 68 19.94 9.92 8.54
C ILE A 68 20.47 9.38 7.21
N ARG A 69 19.82 8.34 6.69
CA ARG A 69 20.14 7.73 5.38
C ARG A 69 18.86 7.34 4.65
N PRO A 70 18.88 7.31 3.30
CA PRO A 70 17.73 6.86 2.50
C PRO A 70 17.49 5.37 2.67
N VAL A 71 16.39 4.86 2.08
CA VAL A 71 16.11 3.43 1.94
C VAL A 71 17.33 2.72 1.36
N GLN A 72 17.63 1.55 1.89
CA GLN A 72 18.78 0.71 1.48
C GLN A 72 18.32 -0.67 1.04
N ARG A 73 18.95 -1.21 0.02
CA ARG A 73 18.70 -2.58 -0.47
C ARG A 73 19.47 -3.62 0.36
N GLY A 74 19.00 -4.87 0.32
CA GLY A 74 19.63 -5.98 1.03
C GLY A 74 19.12 -6.17 2.45
N TYR A 75 18.05 -5.48 2.81
CA TYR A 75 17.46 -5.53 4.15
C TYR A 75 15.98 -5.88 4.12
N SER A 76 15.49 -6.53 5.19
CA SER A 76 14.06 -6.62 5.45
C SER A 76 13.53 -5.26 5.90
N ALA A 77 12.45 -4.80 5.28
CA ALA A 77 11.81 -3.51 5.50
C ALA A 77 10.51 -3.40 4.69
N LEU A 78 9.94 -2.22 4.60
CA LEU A 78 8.86 -1.91 3.65
C LEU A 78 9.35 -2.12 2.20
N TYR A 79 8.60 -2.89 1.40
CA TYR A 79 8.76 -2.89 -0.04
C TYR A 79 7.95 -1.75 -0.64
N HIS A 80 6.63 -1.72 -0.43
CA HIS A 80 5.80 -0.56 -0.73
C HIS A 80 4.60 -0.41 0.21
N LEU A 81 4.13 0.82 0.29
CA LEU A 81 2.86 1.21 0.87
C LEU A 81 1.88 1.49 -0.26
N ALA A 82 0.71 0.84 -0.24
CA ALA A 82 -0.33 1.09 -1.23
C ALA A 82 -1.47 1.97 -0.70
N LEU A 83 -1.75 3.04 -1.43
CA LEU A 83 -2.95 3.86 -1.28
C LEU A 83 -3.98 3.44 -2.32
N HIS A 84 -5.13 2.92 -1.88
CA HIS A 84 -6.23 2.56 -2.76
C HIS A 84 -7.20 3.73 -2.93
N LEU A 85 -7.45 4.06 -4.16
CA LEU A 85 -8.31 5.15 -4.60
C LEU A 85 -9.74 4.66 -4.80
N PRO A 86 -10.77 5.46 -4.50
CA PRO A 86 -12.15 4.97 -4.47
C PRO A 86 -12.79 4.83 -5.87
N SER A 87 -12.18 5.37 -6.92
CA SER A 87 -12.75 5.33 -8.28
C SER A 87 -11.69 5.42 -9.38
N GLU A 88 -12.06 4.98 -10.58
CA GLU A 88 -11.27 5.12 -11.80
C GLU A 88 -10.91 6.59 -12.07
N ALA A 89 -11.86 7.50 -11.87
CA ALA A 89 -11.64 8.93 -12.06
C ALA A 89 -10.58 9.48 -11.08
N ALA A 90 -10.57 9.01 -9.83
CA ALA A 90 -9.56 9.39 -8.85
C ALA A 90 -8.17 8.86 -9.26
N PHE A 91 -8.10 7.62 -9.73
CA PHE A 91 -6.86 7.02 -10.22
C PHE A 91 -6.34 7.74 -11.47
N ALA A 92 -7.21 7.98 -12.46
CA ALA A 92 -6.87 8.71 -13.67
C ALA A 92 -6.36 10.13 -13.38
N ARG A 93 -6.93 10.82 -12.39
CA ARG A 93 -6.51 12.16 -11.98
C ARG A 93 -5.11 12.17 -11.38
N VAL A 94 -4.83 11.26 -10.43
CA VAL A 94 -3.50 11.21 -9.79
C VAL A 94 -2.43 10.76 -10.79
N LEU A 95 -2.73 9.80 -11.67
CA LEU A 95 -1.82 9.40 -12.75
C LEU A 95 -1.54 10.57 -13.71
N GLY A 96 -2.57 11.34 -14.08
CA GLY A 96 -2.45 12.56 -14.88
C GLY A 96 -1.56 13.62 -14.21
N ARG A 97 -1.65 13.77 -12.87
CA ARG A 97 -0.76 14.65 -12.08
C ARG A 97 0.69 14.21 -12.17
N LEU A 98 0.97 12.92 -12.00
CA LEU A 98 2.32 12.36 -12.10
C LEU A 98 2.92 12.61 -13.49
N PHE A 99 2.13 12.44 -14.55
CA PHE A 99 2.56 12.68 -15.92
C PHE A 99 2.80 14.19 -16.19
N ALA A 100 1.91 15.06 -15.73
CA ALA A 100 2.07 16.51 -15.83
C ALA A 100 3.32 17.00 -15.09
N ALA A 101 3.61 16.44 -13.93
CA ALA A 101 4.82 16.71 -13.16
C ALA A 101 6.07 16.04 -13.75
N ARG A 102 5.93 15.14 -14.72
CA ARG A 102 7.01 14.28 -15.25
C ARG A 102 7.73 13.51 -14.14
N TYR A 103 6.98 13.13 -13.11
CA TYR A 103 7.55 12.35 -12.01
C TYR A 103 7.70 10.89 -12.42
N PRO A 104 8.88 10.28 -12.22
CA PRO A 104 9.10 8.87 -12.57
C PRO A 104 8.08 7.97 -11.88
N ASN A 105 7.36 7.17 -12.67
CA ASN A 105 6.38 6.24 -12.17
C ASN A 105 6.23 5.06 -13.15
N SER A 106 5.64 3.95 -12.68
CA SER A 106 5.48 2.70 -13.44
C SER A 106 4.02 2.26 -13.44
N PRO A 107 3.20 2.73 -14.40
CA PRO A 107 1.82 2.28 -14.55
C PRO A 107 1.75 0.80 -14.91
N THR A 108 0.91 0.04 -14.20
CA THR A 108 0.86 -1.42 -14.26
C THR A 108 -0.58 -1.89 -14.08
N ASP A 109 -0.98 -2.92 -14.83
CA ASP A 109 -2.21 -3.67 -14.62
C ASP A 109 -1.88 -5.02 -13.97
N HIS A 110 -2.47 -5.26 -12.79
CA HIS A 110 -2.37 -6.55 -12.08
C HIS A 110 -3.62 -7.40 -12.26
N ILE A 111 -4.55 -7.02 -13.13
CA ILE A 111 -5.89 -7.59 -13.31
C ILE A 111 -6.75 -7.44 -12.06
N THR A 112 -6.20 -7.68 -10.88
CA THR A 112 -6.85 -7.46 -9.56
C THR A 112 -7.00 -5.98 -9.23
N HIS A 113 -6.13 -5.14 -9.76
CA HIS A 113 -6.10 -3.69 -9.56
C HIS A 113 -5.22 -3.01 -10.61
N TRP A 114 -5.55 -1.79 -10.97
CA TRP A 114 -4.63 -0.87 -11.64
C TRP A 114 -3.69 -0.27 -10.61
N ALA A 115 -2.44 -0.09 -10.97
CA ALA A 115 -1.43 0.47 -10.10
C ALA A 115 -0.50 1.44 -10.81
N THR A 116 0.14 2.32 -10.07
CA THR A 116 1.37 2.98 -10.48
C THR A 116 2.33 3.08 -9.29
N TYR A 117 3.60 2.77 -9.55
CA TYR A 117 4.65 2.73 -8.52
C TYR A 117 5.57 3.93 -8.68
N LEU A 118 5.93 4.55 -7.57
CA LEU A 118 6.86 5.68 -7.53
C LEU A 118 7.59 5.71 -6.19
N ASP A 119 8.79 6.28 -6.19
CA ASP A 119 9.58 6.44 -4.96
C ASP A 119 9.39 7.85 -4.40
N ASP A 120 9.27 7.95 -3.07
CA ASP A 120 9.37 9.24 -2.39
C ASP A 120 10.83 9.79 -2.42
N PRO A 121 11.08 11.01 -1.94
CA PRO A 121 12.44 11.57 -1.95
C PRO A 121 13.48 10.78 -1.15
N ASP A 122 13.08 9.89 -0.25
CA ASP A 122 13.96 9.02 0.54
C ASP A 122 14.10 7.62 -0.03
N GLY A 123 13.40 7.32 -1.15
CA GLY A 123 13.37 6.01 -1.78
C GLY A 123 12.34 5.06 -1.16
N ILE A 124 11.37 5.59 -0.42
CA ILE A 124 10.22 4.82 0.06
C ILE A 124 9.29 4.60 -1.12
N ASN A 125 9.07 3.35 -1.51
CA ASN A 125 8.21 3.03 -2.63
C ASN A 125 6.74 3.11 -2.24
N VAL A 126 5.96 3.79 -3.08
CA VAL A 126 4.52 4.02 -2.94
C VAL A 126 3.81 3.45 -4.14
N GLU A 127 2.73 2.74 -3.88
CA GLU A 127 1.79 2.29 -4.88
C GLU A 127 0.50 3.12 -4.77
N LEU A 128 0.04 3.67 -5.88
CA LEU A 128 -1.31 4.23 -6.01
C LEU A 128 -2.12 3.25 -6.82
N ALA A 129 -3.23 2.76 -6.26
CA ALA A 129 -3.99 1.68 -6.86
C ALA A 129 -5.50 1.95 -6.92
N PHE A 130 -6.16 1.31 -7.89
CA PHE A 130 -7.61 1.20 -7.98
C PHE A 130 -8.01 -0.27 -8.16
N GLU A 131 -8.88 -0.77 -7.29
CA GLU A 131 -9.28 -2.18 -7.29
C GLU A 131 -10.18 -2.53 -8.47
N THR A 132 -9.80 -3.58 -9.21
CA THR A 132 -10.55 -4.14 -10.33
C THR A 132 -10.82 -5.64 -10.13
N ILE A 133 -11.01 -6.06 -8.89
CA ILE A 133 -11.13 -7.47 -8.49
C ILE A 133 -12.30 -8.19 -9.16
N ASP A 134 -13.31 -7.49 -9.65
CA ASP A 134 -14.42 -8.01 -10.44
C ASP A 134 -14.00 -8.49 -11.83
N ARG A 135 -12.83 -8.10 -12.31
CA ARG A 135 -12.22 -8.63 -13.55
C ARG A 135 -11.68 -10.05 -13.36
N VAL A 136 -11.39 -10.45 -12.12
CA VAL A 136 -10.78 -11.75 -11.80
C VAL A 136 -11.84 -12.85 -11.78
N GLY A 137 -11.64 -13.91 -12.57
CA GLY A 137 -12.42 -15.15 -12.51
C GLY A 137 -11.77 -16.14 -11.53
N GLU A 138 -10.46 -16.39 -11.69
CA GLU A 138 -9.73 -17.37 -10.89
C GLU A 138 -8.26 -16.96 -10.76
N ILE A 139 -7.65 -17.28 -9.62
CA ILE A 139 -6.20 -17.21 -9.43
C ILE A 139 -5.71 -18.61 -9.09
N ASP A 140 -4.77 -19.12 -9.88
CA ASP A 140 -4.17 -20.45 -9.72
C ASP A 140 -2.65 -20.33 -9.50
N ILE A 141 -2.04 -21.36 -8.95
CA ILE A 141 -0.57 -21.46 -8.79
C ILE A 141 -0.06 -22.57 -9.69
N VAL A 142 0.54 -22.20 -10.81
CA VAL A 142 1.09 -23.13 -11.78
C VAL A 142 2.60 -23.11 -11.77
N GLY A 143 3.21 -24.23 -11.40
CA GLY A 143 4.67 -24.32 -11.29
C GLY A 143 5.29 -23.37 -10.24
N GLY A 144 4.53 -23.03 -9.18
CA GLY A 144 4.95 -22.12 -8.11
C GLY A 144 4.85 -20.62 -8.49
N ARG A 145 4.14 -20.31 -9.58
CA ARG A 145 3.87 -18.93 -10.03
C ARG A 145 2.38 -18.68 -10.12
N PRO A 146 1.88 -17.52 -9.74
CA PRO A 146 0.51 -17.15 -9.96
C PRO A 146 0.17 -17.07 -11.46
N LEU A 147 -1.01 -17.58 -11.78
CA LEU A 147 -1.67 -17.43 -13.06
C LEU A 147 -3.05 -16.85 -12.79
N ILE A 148 -3.34 -15.69 -13.36
CA ILE A 148 -4.64 -15.06 -13.24
C ILE A 148 -5.47 -15.40 -14.47
N VAL A 149 -6.68 -15.87 -14.25
CA VAL A 149 -7.69 -16.05 -15.30
C VAL A 149 -8.77 -15.00 -15.06
N ASP A 150 -9.06 -14.17 -16.07
CA ASP A 150 -10.08 -13.15 -15.93
C ASP A 150 -11.50 -13.73 -16.01
N SER A 151 -12.51 -12.91 -15.80
CA SER A 151 -13.93 -13.30 -15.85
C SER A 151 -14.40 -13.75 -17.23
N GLU A 152 -13.61 -13.51 -18.30
CA GLU A 152 -13.85 -13.96 -19.67
C GLU A 152 -13.05 -15.24 -20.02
N GLY A 153 -12.27 -15.78 -19.08
CA GLY A 153 -11.46 -16.98 -19.25
C GLY A 153 -10.10 -16.76 -19.91
N ARG A 154 -9.65 -15.52 -20.08
CA ARG A 154 -8.31 -15.19 -20.62
C ARG A 154 -7.27 -15.31 -19.53
N ARG A 155 -6.07 -15.77 -19.90
CA ARG A 155 -4.93 -15.92 -18.99
C ARG A 155 -4.06 -14.68 -19.02
N HIS A 156 -3.63 -14.26 -17.86
CA HIS A 156 -2.82 -13.07 -17.64
C HIS A 156 -1.60 -13.36 -16.76
N ASP A 157 -0.53 -12.64 -17.01
CA ASP A 157 0.58 -12.55 -16.06
C ASP A 157 0.17 -11.67 -14.86
N MET A 158 0.92 -11.76 -13.76
CA MET A 158 0.69 -10.92 -12.57
C MET A 158 0.89 -9.42 -12.85
N THR A 159 1.52 -9.07 -13.95
CA THR A 159 1.95 -7.71 -14.26
C THR A 159 1.90 -7.50 -15.76
N GLU A 160 1.01 -6.64 -16.20
CA GLU A 160 0.84 -6.25 -17.60
C GLU A 160 0.94 -4.73 -17.76
N PRO A 161 1.23 -4.21 -18.97
CA PRO A 161 1.15 -2.78 -19.23
C PRO A 161 -0.27 -2.26 -18.99
N LEU A 162 -0.39 -1.15 -18.25
CA LEU A 162 -1.67 -0.49 -18.04
C LEU A 162 -2.16 0.19 -19.33
N ASP A 163 -3.41 -0.01 -19.70
CA ASP A 163 -4.04 0.73 -20.80
C ASP A 163 -4.31 2.18 -20.38
N LEU A 164 -3.40 3.06 -20.79
CA LEU A 164 -3.48 4.48 -20.45
C LEU A 164 -4.63 5.19 -21.16
N GLU A 165 -5.04 4.72 -22.35
CA GLU A 165 -6.18 5.31 -23.08
C GLU A 165 -7.48 5.00 -22.32
N GLU A 166 -7.66 3.75 -21.87
CA GLU A 166 -8.76 3.36 -21.01
C GLU A 166 -8.76 4.19 -19.73
N VAL A 167 -7.65 4.23 -18.98
CA VAL A 167 -7.58 4.96 -17.71
C VAL A 167 -7.92 6.42 -17.89
N PHE A 168 -7.33 7.12 -18.86
CA PHE A 168 -7.60 8.54 -19.07
C PHE A 168 -8.99 8.83 -19.61
N SER A 169 -9.72 7.85 -20.15
CA SER A 169 -11.13 8.01 -20.53
C SER A 169 -12.05 8.28 -19.32
N TYR A 170 -11.63 7.91 -18.11
CA TYR A 170 -12.37 8.14 -16.86
C TYR A 170 -12.12 9.53 -16.25
N ARG A 171 -11.27 10.37 -16.84
CA ARG A 171 -11.05 11.72 -16.32
C ARG A 171 -12.32 12.56 -16.46
N GLU A 172 -12.77 13.11 -15.34
CA GLU A 172 -13.97 13.95 -15.28
C GLU A 172 -13.65 15.43 -15.59
N ASP A 173 -12.41 15.86 -15.30
CA ASP A 173 -11.92 17.24 -15.53
C ASP A 173 -10.39 17.26 -15.68
N ASP A 174 -9.85 18.43 -16.02
CA ASP A 174 -8.41 18.67 -16.19
C ASP A 174 -7.70 19.14 -14.92
N ASP A 175 -8.42 19.32 -13.81
CA ASP A 175 -7.83 19.78 -12.55
C ASP A 175 -7.09 18.66 -11.83
N VAL A 176 -5.85 18.45 -12.24
CA VAL A 176 -4.96 17.48 -11.61
C VAL A 176 -4.47 17.90 -10.22
N ALA A 177 -4.72 19.14 -9.78
CA ALA A 177 -4.27 19.67 -8.49
C ALA A 177 -5.20 19.30 -7.31
N LYS A 178 -6.42 18.84 -7.58
CA LYS A 178 -7.37 18.44 -6.52
C LYS A 178 -6.75 17.40 -5.59
N PRO A 179 -6.92 17.54 -4.27
CA PRO A 179 -6.52 16.52 -3.29
C PRO A 179 -7.12 15.15 -3.61
N LEU A 180 -6.55 14.11 -3.01
CA LEU A 180 -7.16 12.77 -3.04
C LEU A 180 -8.56 12.83 -2.40
N PRO A 181 -9.56 12.15 -2.99
CA PRO A 181 -10.93 12.19 -2.49
C PRO A 181 -11.09 11.34 -1.22
N GLU A 182 -12.13 11.64 -0.45
CA GLU A 182 -12.61 10.77 0.62
C GLU A 182 -12.87 9.36 0.09
N GLY A 183 -12.63 8.35 0.95
CA GLY A 183 -12.64 6.95 0.54
C GLY A 183 -11.27 6.43 0.08
N THR A 184 -10.27 7.30 -0.15
CA THR A 184 -8.87 6.88 -0.27
C THR A 184 -8.41 6.28 1.07
N ARG A 185 -7.72 5.14 1.03
CA ARG A 185 -7.32 4.39 2.23
C ARG A 185 -5.99 3.68 2.04
N ILE A 186 -5.40 3.24 3.13
CA ILE A 186 -4.33 2.23 3.02
C ILE A 186 -4.96 0.95 2.49
N GLY A 187 -4.56 0.54 1.31
CA GLY A 187 -5.04 -0.66 0.64
C GLY A 187 -4.34 -1.90 1.15
N HIS A 188 -3.03 -1.87 1.12
CA HIS A 188 -2.17 -2.95 1.61
C HIS A 188 -0.77 -2.42 1.97
N VAL A 189 -0.04 -3.27 2.68
CA VAL A 189 1.39 -3.09 2.95
C VAL A 189 2.13 -4.30 2.39
N HIS A 190 3.20 -4.07 1.65
CA HIS A 190 4.05 -5.14 1.13
C HIS A 190 5.45 -5.04 1.77
N LEU A 191 5.92 -6.14 2.33
CA LEU A 191 7.12 -6.18 3.16
C LEU A 191 8.20 -7.07 2.55
N TYR A 192 9.44 -6.63 2.62
CA TYR A 192 10.59 -7.51 2.55
C TYR A 192 10.77 -8.24 3.87
N VAL A 193 10.90 -9.56 3.81
CA VAL A 193 11.12 -10.42 4.97
C VAL A 193 12.30 -11.35 4.75
N GLY A 194 12.90 -11.84 5.82
CA GLY A 194 14.00 -12.80 5.75
C GLY A 194 13.52 -14.25 5.58
N ASP A 195 12.29 -14.56 6.00
CA ASP A 195 11.69 -15.90 5.95
C ASP A 195 10.19 -15.81 5.70
N LEU A 196 9.72 -16.39 4.57
CA LEU A 196 8.30 -16.35 4.19
C LEU A 196 7.41 -17.07 5.19
N GLY A 197 7.76 -18.29 5.59
CA GLY A 197 6.93 -19.12 6.46
C GLY A 197 6.82 -18.54 7.87
N ALA A 198 7.92 -18.00 8.40
CA ALA A 198 7.91 -17.33 9.69
C ALA A 198 7.06 -16.04 9.65
N ALA A 199 7.14 -15.26 8.57
CA ALA A 199 6.32 -14.08 8.39
C ALA A 199 4.83 -14.42 8.24
N GLN A 200 4.46 -15.41 7.41
CA GLN A 200 3.07 -15.86 7.27
C GLN A 200 2.50 -16.30 8.62
N SER A 201 3.22 -17.16 9.36
CA SER A 201 2.77 -17.61 10.69
C SER A 201 2.58 -16.46 11.67
N PHE A 202 3.44 -15.45 11.63
CA PHE A 202 3.29 -14.26 12.47
C PHE A 202 2.03 -13.47 12.11
N TYR A 203 1.81 -13.17 10.82
CA TYR A 203 0.65 -12.37 10.40
C TYR A 203 -0.67 -13.15 10.52
N GLU A 204 -0.67 -14.48 10.45
CA GLU A 204 -1.82 -15.30 10.84
C GLU A 204 -2.16 -15.10 12.33
N GLY A 205 -1.15 -15.07 13.19
CA GLY A 205 -1.32 -14.76 14.62
C GLY A 205 -1.87 -13.35 14.88
N VAL A 206 -1.59 -12.38 14.02
CA VAL A 206 -2.16 -11.02 14.09
C VAL A 206 -3.64 -11.01 13.70
N GLY A 207 -4.07 -11.89 12.78
CA GLY A 207 -5.45 -12.00 12.33
C GLY A 207 -5.65 -12.03 10.81
N PHE A 208 -4.55 -12.08 10.04
CA PHE A 208 -4.64 -12.29 8.60
C PHE A 208 -4.92 -13.77 8.28
N THR A 209 -5.43 -14.04 7.08
CA THR A 209 -5.59 -15.40 6.55
C THR A 209 -4.82 -15.54 5.26
N PRO A 210 -4.10 -16.67 5.05
CA PRO A 210 -3.43 -16.94 3.78
C PRO A 210 -4.40 -16.80 2.61
N HIS A 211 -3.93 -16.15 1.53
CA HIS A 211 -4.66 -16.01 0.28
C HIS A 211 -3.85 -16.62 -0.87
N MET A 212 -2.63 -16.18 -1.09
CA MET A 212 -1.77 -16.71 -2.14
C MET A 212 -0.41 -17.11 -1.56
N ASP A 213 0.04 -18.33 -1.86
CA ASP A 213 1.39 -18.80 -1.58
C ASP A 213 2.10 -19.11 -2.89
N ALA A 214 2.94 -18.17 -3.31
CA ALA A 214 3.79 -18.28 -4.50
C ALA A 214 5.27 -18.42 -4.08
N ALA A 215 5.57 -19.34 -3.17
CA ALA A 215 6.92 -19.58 -2.65
C ALA A 215 7.95 -19.85 -3.75
N GLY A 216 7.53 -20.36 -4.93
CA GLY A 216 8.39 -20.55 -6.10
C GLY A 216 9.02 -19.27 -6.64
N ILE A 217 8.42 -18.11 -6.37
CA ILE A 217 8.96 -16.78 -6.69
C ILE A 217 9.30 -15.97 -5.43
N GLY A 218 9.30 -16.60 -4.27
CA GLY A 218 9.63 -15.96 -2.99
C GLY A 218 8.59 -14.95 -2.52
N PHE A 219 7.30 -15.20 -2.75
CA PHE A 219 6.20 -14.29 -2.47
C PHE A 219 5.03 -15.03 -1.77
N ALA A 220 4.34 -14.32 -0.88
CA ALA A 220 3.05 -14.73 -0.35
C ALA A 220 2.21 -13.50 -0.02
N ASP A 221 0.88 -13.63 -0.06
CA ASP A 221 -0.03 -12.60 0.44
C ASP A 221 -1.15 -13.18 1.32
N MET A 222 -1.80 -12.28 2.05
CA MET A 222 -2.79 -12.64 3.05
C MET A 222 -3.91 -11.61 3.08
N SER A 223 -5.11 -12.09 3.45
CA SER A 223 -6.36 -11.34 3.49
C SER A 223 -6.79 -10.99 4.91
N LEU A 224 -7.57 -9.92 5.06
CA LEU A 224 -8.32 -9.59 6.28
C LEU A 224 -9.81 -9.97 6.21
N GLY A 225 -10.23 -10.61 5.11
CA GLY A 225 -11.59 -11.13 4.92
C GLY A 225 -12.49 -10.25 4.07
N GLY A 226 -12.05 -9.08 3.62
CA GLY A 226 -12.79 -8.20 2.72
C GLY A 226 -12.81 -8.69 1.26
N THR A 227 -13.42 -7.90 0.39
CA THR A 227 -13.54 -8.23 -1.05
C THR A 227 -12.20 -8.19 -1.78
N PHE A 228 -11.26 -7.37 -1.34
CA PHE A 228 -9.91 -7.31 -1.88
C PHE A 228 -8.99 -8.16 -1.01
N PRO A 229 -8.48 -9.30 -1.50
CA PRO A 229 -7.79 -10.27 -0.65
C PRO A 229 -6.32 -9.91 -0.38
N HIS A 230 -5.68 -9.12 -1.22
CA HIS A 230 -4.28 -8.72 -1.10
C HIS A 230 -4.14 -7.57 -0.08
N ARG A 231 -4.15 -7.91 1.24
CA ARG A 231 -4.13 -6.91 2.32
C ARG A 231 -2.76 -6.76 2.97
N ILE A 232 -1.99 -7.81 3.06
CA ILE A 232 -0.56 -7.77 3.36
C ILE A 232 0.15 -8.74 2.43
N ALA A 233 1.29 -8.31 1.89
CA ALA A 233 2.17 -9.17 1.12
C ALA A 233 3.55 -9.23 1.75
N VAL A 234 4.22 -10.36 1.59
CA VAL A 234 5.59 -10.58 2.06
C VAL A 234 6.41 -11.25 0.96
N ASN A 235 7.66 -10.84 0.83
CA ASN A 235 8.58 -11.46 -0.13
C ASN A 235 10.02 -11.52 0.41
N VAL A 236 10.82 -12.42 -0.16
CA VAL A 236 12.25 -12.60 0.17
C VAL A 236 13.18 -12.07 -0.93
N TRP A 237 12.76 -11.06 -1.69
CA TRP A 237 13.51 -10.56 -2.87
C TRP A 237 14.77 -9.76 -2.52
N GLN A 238 14.94 -9.37 -1.24
CA GLN A 238 16.22 -8.83 -0.74
C GLN A 238 17.21 -9.92 -0.30
N GLY A 239 16.80 -11.20 -0.41
CA GLY A 239 17.54 -12.40 -0.02
C GLY A 239 16.92 -13.11 1.17
N VAL A 240 16.93 -14.44 1.13
CA VAL A 240 16.55 -15.26 2.30
C VAL A 240 17.51 -14.95 3.45
N GLY A 241 16.98 -14.69 4.64
CA GLY A 241 17.76 -14.30 5.81
C GLY A 241 18.19 -12.83 5.80
N ALA A 242 17.63 -11.96 4.92
CA ALA A 242 17.93 -10.54 4.92
C ALA A 242 17.68 -9.93 6.32
N PRO A 243 18.68 -9.23 6.91
CA PRO A 243 18.54 -8.65 8.24
C PRO A 243 17.67 -7.39 8.21
N PRO A 244 17.15 -6.93 9.36
CA PRO A 244 16.49 -5.64 9.47
C PRO A 244 17.39 -4.50 9.00
N ALA A 245 16.77 -3.44 8.43
CA ALA A 245 17.50 -2.25 8.02
C ALA A 245 18.25 -1.60 9.21
N PRO A 246 19.44 -1.02 8.99
CA PRO A 246 20.19 -0.33 10.05
C PRO A 246 19.40 0.82 10.64
N GLU A 247 19.58 1.06 11.93
CA GLU A 247 18.99 2.20 12.63
C GLU A 247 19.27 3.54 11.91
N GLY A 248 18.26 4.41 11.88
CA GLY A 248 18.34 5.69 11.17
C GLY A 248 18.20 5.58 9.63
N THR A 249 17.79 4.43 9.11
CA THR A 249 17.40 4.30 7.69
C THR A 249 15.95 4.77 7.52
N ALA A 250 15.69 5.60 6.49
CA ALA A 250 14.33 5.99 6.10
C ALA A 250 13.51 4.76 5.70
N GLY A 251 12.21 4.79 5.96
CA GLY A 251 11.31 3.69 5.68
C GLY A 251 10.19 3.59 6.71
N MET A 252 9.52 2.46 6.74
CA MET A 252 8.40 2.24 7.65
C MET A 252 8.90 2.07 9.11
N ARG A 253 8.38 2.93 9.99
CA ARG A 253 8.54 2.79 11.45
C ARG A 253 7.61 1.71 11.99
N HIS A 254 6.34 1.75 11.60
CA HIS A 254 5.30 0.76 11.85
C HIS A 254 4.06 1.08 11.01
N PHE A 255 3.13 0.15 10.95
CA PHE A 255 1.77 0.39 10.47
C PHE A 255 0.76 0.04 11.57
N GLU A 256 -0.42 0.66 11.49
CA GLU A 256 -1.49 0.44 12.45
C GLU A 256 -2.57 -0.47 11.87
N LEU A 257 -3.13 -1.31 12.71
CA LEU A 257 -4.35 -2.09 12.48
C LEU A 257 -5.36 -1.80 13.59
N LEU A 258 -6.62 -1.61 13.22
CA LEU A 258 -7.71 -1.34 14.16
C LEU A 258 -8.79 -2.40 14.02
N GLU A 259 -9.33 -2.90 15.14
CA GLU A 259 -10.59 -3.61 15.12
C GLU A 259 -11.71 -2.64 14.68
N PRO A 260 -12.68 -3.08 13.85
CA PRO A 260 -13.77 -2.21 13.41
C PRO A 260 -14.52 -1.60 14.58
N GLY A 261 -14.53 -0.24 14.65
CA GLY A 261 -15.12 0.52 15.74
C GLY A 261 -14.28 0.55 17.02
N ALA A 262 -13.01 0.19 16.98
CA ALA A 262 -12.05 0.55 18.00
C ALA A 262 -11.55 1.97 17.73
N ASP A 263 -11.38 2.75 18.81
CA ASP A 263 -10.64 4.00 18.76
C ASP A 263 -9.14 3.70 18.76
N ARG A 264 -8.32 4.65 18.30
CA ARG A 264 -6.88 4.55 18.47
C ARG A 264 -6.55 4.56 19.98
N SER A 265 -6.22 3.38 20.49
CA SER A 265 -5.79 3.24 21.87
C SER A 265 -4.46 3.97 22.09
N PRO A 266 -4.29 4.71 23.19
CA PRO A 266 -3.00 5.26 23.57
C PRO A 266 -1.97 4.15 23.91
N GLN A 267 -2.41 2.91 24.08
CA GLN A 267 -1.58 1.74 24.37
C GLN A 267 -1.97 0.59 23.41
N PRO A 268 -1.58 0.66 22.11
CA PRO A 268 -1.80 -0.44 21.19
C PRO A 268 -0.97 -1.68 21.60
N GLU A 269 -1.40 -2.84 21.15
CA GLU A 269 -0.56 -4.04 21.17
C GLU A 269 0.60 -3.85 20.19
N LEU A 270 1.83 -3.84 20.71
CA LEU A 270 3.04 -3.61 19.90
C LEU A 270 3.64 -4.95 19.49
N LEU A 271 3.58 -5.28 18.21
CA LEU A 271 4.10 -6.52 17.68
C LEU A 271 5.25 -6.24 16.70
N THR A 272 6.17 -7.19 16.62
CA THR A 272 7.29 -7.14 15.67
C THR A 272 7.41 -8.50 15.00
N ASP A 273 7.40 -8.51 13.66
CA ASP A 273 7.55 -9.75 12.91
C ASP A 273 9.00 -10.29 13.02
N PRO A 274 9.24 -11.55 12.64
CA PRO A 274 10.58 -12.15 12.71
C PRO A 274 11.65 -11.42 11.90
N SER A 275 11.25 -10.52 11.00
CA SER A 275 12.13 -9.73 10.12
C SER A 275 12.33 -8.29 10.61
N GLY A 276 11.73 -7.92 11.76
CA GLY A 276 11.86 -6.59 12.37
C GLY A 276 10.80 -5.57 11.95
N ASN A 277 9.83 -5.92 11.08
CA ASN A 277 8.72 -5.05 10.74
C ASN A 277 7.75 -4.94 11.92
N ARG A 278 7.29 -3.73 12.23
CA ARG A 278 6.47 -3.45 13.41
C ARG A 278 5.02 -3.19 13.01
N VAL A 279 4.09 -3.71 13.82
CA VAL A 279 2.67 -3.43 13.70
C VAL A 279 2.09 -3.06 15.07
N HIS A 280 1.26 -2.03 15.10
CA HIS A 280 0.51 -1.60 16.26
C HIS A 280 -0.95 -1.98 16.08
N VAL A 281 -1.49 -2.81 16.97
CA VAL A 281 -2.87 -3.30 16.87
C VAL A 281 -3.73 -2.65 17.94
N HIS A 282 -4.76 -1.92 17.52
CA HIS A 282 -5.74 -1.27 18.39
C HIS A 282 -6.96 -2.18 18.51
N ARG A 283 -7.19 -2.73 19.71
CA ARG A 283 -8.32 -3.59 20.02
C ARG A 283 -9.33 -2.83 20.88
N LYS A 284 -10.58 -3.34 20.92
CA LYS A 284 -11.64 -2.81 21.80
C LYS A 284 -11.35 -3.13 23.24
#